data_91e8a388e4c1841dbce8be85c3653f63
#
_entry.id   91e8a388e4c1841dbce8be85c3653f63
#
_cell.length_a   1.000
_cell.length_b   1.000
_cell.length_c   1.000
_cell.angle_alpha   90.00
_cell.angle_beta   90.00
_cell.angle_gamma   90.00
#
_symmetry.space_group_name_H-M   'P 1'
#
loop_
_entity.id
_entity.type
_entity.pdbx_description
1 polymer ?
#
loop_
_entity_poly.entity_id
_entity_poly.type
_entity_poly.pdbx_seq_one_letter_code
_entity_poly.pdbx_strand_id
1 'polypeptide(L)'
;MKRAMLCISPVGIGAWRDFGGALVLTLIFVVARRQTSFRRSDLLPLLGVAILGFAWPHSIQPELVGRIGGAFVGMTVGMTPLLTILVSVPMLGVYPTSRQVFGVIGALLCMAFLMRDGLRHHVALSDLLVAFSVPTTYSIANCWIRRSLRHLPPLELTMLCLLTASVVLLPLSLMAGGQRTIDSQNWPVALAAVATLGVAGTGFATLLFNKLVQDQGPLFASMTTNLVPVGAVIWGWADGEHITITQVAALVGILVMVTIVQFGSAQSPPPVAPVEPPA
;
A
#
# COMPACT_ATOMS: atom_id res chain seq x y z
N MET A 1 5.44 -13.06 -4.39
CA MET A 1 6.72 -12.35 -4.49
C MET A 1 7.92 -13.29 -4.48
N LYS A 2 8.15 -14.15 -3.48
CA LYS A 2 9.33 -15.05 -3.39
C LYS A 2 9.55 -15.88 -4.68
N ARG A 3 8.50 -16.46 -5.26
CA ARG A 3 8.61 -17.22 -6.52
C ARG A 3 9.07 -16.37 -7.71
N ALA A 4 8.66 -15.10 -7.76
CA ALA A 4 9.09 -14.17 -8.81
C ALA A 4 10.56 -13.76 -8.66
N MET A 5 11.05 -13.63 -7.42
CA MET A 5 12.45 -13.27 -7.12
C MET A 5 13.48 -14.31 -7.58
N LEU A 6 13.05 -15.52 -7.95
CA LEU A 6 13.94 -16.54 -8.53
C LEU A 6 14.51 -16.10 -9.89
N CYS A 7 13.74 -15.30 -10.65
CA CYS A 7 14.13 -14.90 -12.00
C CYS A 7 14.18 -13.38 -12.21
N ILE A 8 13.46 -12.61 -11.40
CA ILE A 8 13.24 -11.17 -11.58
C ILE A 8 13.80 -10.40 -10.39
N SER A 9 14.47 -9.28 -10.65
CA SER A 9 14.98 -8.40 -9.59
C SER A 9 13.84 -7.81 -8.76
N PRO A 10 14.05 -7.44 -7.47
CA PRO A 10 13.04 -6.84 -6.64
C PRO A 10 12.36 -5.63 -7.27
N VAL A 11 13.13 -4.70 -7.83
CA VAL A 11 12.62 -3.52 -8.54
C VAL A 11 11.88 -3.94 -9.82
N GLY A 12 12.36 -4.98 -10.52
CA GLY A 12 11.69 -5.54 -11.69
C GLY A 12 10.31 -6.11 -11.35
N ILE A 13 10.15 -6.79 -10.21
CA ILE A 13 8.84 -7.26 -9.76
C ILE A 13 7.88 -6.08 -9.55
N GLY A 14 8.35 -4.99 -8.91
CA GLY A 14 7.58 -3.76 -8.77
C GLY A 14 7.16 -3.17 -10.11
N ALA A 15 8.11 -3.04 -11.04
CA ALA A 15 7.87 -2.49 -12.38
C ALA A 15 6.84 -3.31 -13.19
N TRP A 16 7.05 -4.63 -13.27
CA TRP A 16 6.17 -5.51 -14.05
C TRP A 16 4.78 -5.67 -13.45
N ARG A 17 4.66 -5.69 -12.12
CA ARG A 17 3.33 -5.73 -11.48
C ARG A 17 2.52 -4.46 -11.76
N ASP A 18 3.17 -3.29 -11.68
CA ASP A 18 2.50 -2.01 -11.95
C ASP A 18 2.14 -1.90 -13.42
N PHE A 19 3.04 -2.31 -14.32
CA PHE A 19 2.78 -2.34 -15.76
C PHE A 19 1.61 -3.29 -16.11
N GLY A 20 1.58 -4.50 -15.56
CA GLY A 20 0.50 -5.45 -15.79
C GLY A 20 -0.85 -4.94 -15.31
N GLY A 21 -0.89 -4.32 -14.11
CA GLY A 21 -2.08 -3.67 -13.59
C GLY A 21 -2.53 -2.49 -14.45
N ALA A 22 -1.58 -1.62 -14.84
CA ALA A 22 -1.84 -0.49 -15.72
C ALA A 22 -2.39 -0.91 -17.07
N LEU A 23 -1.80 -1.93 -17.69
CA LEU A 23 -2.22 -2.45 -19.00
C LEU A 23 -3.69 -2.91 -18.98
N VAL A 24 -4.07 -3.73 -18.00
CA VAL A 24 -5.43 -4.24 -17.89
C VAL A 24 -6.44 -3.11 -17.64
N LEU A 25 -6.12 -2.16 -16.73
CA LEU A 25 -7.02 -1.04 -16.46
C LEU A 25 -7.12 -0.09 -17.65
N THR A 26 -6.04 0.09 -18.41
CA THR A 26 -6.05 0.87 -19.66
C THR A 26 -6.94 0.21 -20.71
N LEU A 27 -6.84 -1.10 -20.89
CA LEU A 27 -7.72 -1.84 -21.79
C LEU A 27 -9.20 -1.68 -21.39
N ILE A 28 -9.51 -1.82 -20.11
CA ILE A 28 -10.87 -1.60 -19.59
C ILE A 28 -11.34 -0.16 -19.86
N PHE A 29 -10.49 0.83 -19.63
CA PHE A 29 -10.80 2.24 -19.83
C PHE A 29 -11.13 2.52 -21.31
N VAL A 30 -10.29 2.03 -22.23
CA VAL A 30 -10.45 2.21 -23.68
C VAL A 30 -11.69 1.47 -24.20
N VAL A 31 -11.86 0.19 -23.85
CA VAL A 31 -13.03 -0.62 -24.28
C VAL A 31 -14.33 -0.02 -23.75
N ALA A 32 -14.34 0.47 -22.51
CA ALA A 32 -15.50 1.14 -21.93
C ALA A 32 -15.73 2.56 -22.47
N ARG A 33 -14.91 3.00 -23.43
CA ARG A 33 -14.97 4.35 -24.07
C ARG A 33 -15.10 5.49 -23.05
N ARG A 34 -14.39 5.37 -21.90
CA ARG A 34 -14.44 6.39 -20.86
C ARG A 34 -13.71 7.65 -21.33
N GLN A 35 -14.28 8.80 -21.01
CA GLN A 35 -13.61 10.10 -21.25
C GLN A 35 -12.72 10.42 -20.06
N THR A 36 -11.59 11.06 -20.33
CA THR A 36 -10.67 11.51 -19.28
C THR A 36 -11.23 12.72 -18.55
N SER A 37 -11.13 12.67 -17.22
CA SER A 37 -11.45 13.80 -16.32
C SER A 37 -10.19 14.49 -15.82
N PHE A 38 -8.99 14.02 -16.24
CA PHE A 38 -7.69 14.51 -15.84
C PHE A 38 -7.46 15.95 -16.30
N ARG A 39 -6.95 16.77 -15.39
CA ARG A 39 -6.60 18.18 -15.65
C ARG A 39 -5.10 18.38 -15.46
N ARG A 40 -4.52 19.39 -16.08
CA ARG A 40 -3.09 19.72 -15.90
C ARG A 40 -2.73 20.02 -14.45
N SER A 41 -3.67 20.57 -13.68
CA SER A 41 -3.52 20.81 -12.24
C SER A 41 -3.35 19.55 -11.41
N ASP A 42 -3.79 18.40 -11.94
CA ASP A 42 -3.75 17.11 -11.23
C ASP A 42 -2.38 16.43 -11.36
N LEU A 43 -1.53 16.93 -12.25
CA LEU A 43 -0.23 16.30 -12.55
C LEU A 43 0.65 16.16 -11.31
N LEU A 44 0.83 17.22 -10.54
CA LEU A 44 1.68 17.18 -9.34
C LEU A 44 1.10 16.29 -8.25
N PRO A 45 -0.19 16.37 -7.88
CA PRO A 45 -0.81 15.41 -6.98
C PRO A 45 -0.72 13.97 -7.48
N LEU A 46 -0.94 13.72 -8.77
CA LEU A 46 -0.85 12.38 -9.36
C LEU A 46 0.55 11.81 -9.26
N LEU A 47 1.59 12.59 -9.60
CA LEU A 47 2.98 12.19 -9.48
C LEU A 47 3.32 11.85 -8.02
N GLY A 48 2.90 12.69 -7.06
CA GLY A 48 3.11 12.42 -5.64
C GLY A 48 2.46 11.12 -5.19
N VAL A 49 1.20 10.88 -5.57
CA VAL A 49 0.48 9.64 -5.24
C VAL A 49 1.12 8.44 -5.95
N ALA A 50 1.49 8.56 -7.22
CA ALA A 50 2.12 7.47 -7.96
C ALA A 50 3.48 7.08 -7.36
N ILE A 51 4.28 8.05 -6.92
CA ILE A 51 5.59 7.77 -6.29
C ILE A 51 5.39 7.19 -4.89
N LEU A 52 4.63 7.86 -4.02
CA LEU A 52 4.49 7.47 -2.61
C LEU A 52 3.56 6.29 -2.38
N GLY A 53 2.52 6.15 -3.19
CA GLY A 53 1.53 5.08 -3.06
C GLY A 53 1.85 3.83 -3.89
N PHE A 54 2.76 3.91 -4.86
CA PHE A 54 3.03 2.79 -5.78
C PHE A 54 4.53 2.59 -6.00
N ALA A 55 5.23 3.50 -6.69
CA ALA A 55 6.60 3.27 -7.12
C ALA A 55 7.53 2.94 -5.93
N TRP A 56 7.52 3.74 -4.87
CA TRP A 56 8.33 3.50 -3.69
C TRP A 56 7.99 2.18 -2.99
N PRO A 57 6.74 1.94 -2.54
CA PRO A 57 6.41 0.67 -1.87
C PRO A 57 6.64 -0.55 -2.76
N HIS A 58 6.32 -0.47 -4.04
CA HIS A 58 6.41 -1.61 -4.93
C HIS A 58 7.85 -1.94 -5.34
N SER A 59 8.78 -0.96 -5.29
CA SER A 59 10.21 -1.22 -5.55
C SER A 59 10.89 -1.89 -4.36
N ILE A 60 10.53 -1.48 -3.12
CA ILE A 60 11.26 -1.94 -1.93
C ILE A 60 10.64 -3.15 -1.22
N GLN A 61 9.31 -3.33 -1.29
CA GLN A 61 8.65 -4.47 -0.63
C GLN A 61 9.20 -5.85 -1.06
N PRO A 62 9.45 -6.14 -2.36
CA PRO A 62 10.02 -7.43 -2.72
C PRO A 62 11.40 -7.66 -2.12
N GLU A 63 12.23 -6.62 -2.05
CA GLU A 63 13.56 -6.70 -1.45
C GLU A 63 13.47 -6.94 0.07
N LEU A 64 12.61 -6.21 0.77
CA LEU A 64 12.36 -6.40 2.19
C LEU A 64 11.84 -7.81 2.48
N VAL A 65 10.90 -8.33 1.67
CA VAL A 65 10.42 -9.72 1.82
C VAL A 65 11.55 -10.72 1.71
N GLY A 66 12.54 -10.46 0.84
CA GLY A 66 13.73 -11.30 0.73
C GLY A 66 14.69 -11.21 1.92
N ARG A 67 14.79 -10.03 2.58
CA ARG A 67 15.73 -9.75 3.67
C ARG A 67 15.16 -10.10 5.05
N ILE A 68 13.92 -9.69 5.32
CA ILE A 68 13.33 -9.75 6.67
C ILE A 68 12.04 -10.59 6.75
N GLY A 69 11.66 -11.24 5.65
CA GLY A 69 10.49 -12.11 5.57
C GLY A 69 9.18 -11.38 5.23
N GLY A 70 8.28 -12.12 4.60
CA GLY A 70 6.98 -11.59 4.16
C GLY A 70 6.02 -11.33 5.31
N ALA A 71 6.06 -12.15 6.34
CA ALA A 71 5.26 -11.97 7.56
C ALA A 71 5.61 -10.65 8.25
N PHE A 72 6.90 -10.37 8.45
CA PHE A 72 7.35 -9.14 9.12
C PHE A 72 6.93 -7.89 8.31
N VAL A 73 7.22 -7.87 7.00
CA VAL A 73 6.81 -6.77 6.11
C VAL A 73 5.30 -6.57 6.13
N GLY A 74 4.51 -7.64 6.08
CA GLY A 74 3.06 -7.57 6.15
C GLY A 74 2.54 -7.02 7.47
N MET A 75 3.18 -7.35 8.60
CA MET A 75 2.83 -6.81 9.91
C MET A 75 3.03 -5.29 9.98
N THR A 76 4.09 -4.75 9.36
CA THR A 76 4.31 -3.28 9.33
C THR A 76 3.19 -2.55 8.58
N VAL A 77 2.63 -3.14 7.51
CA VAL A 77 1.51 -2.56 6.75
C VAL A 77 0.26 -2.38 7.62
N GLY A 78 0.07 -3.20 8.65
CA GLY A 78 -1.02 -3.05 9.62
C GLY A 78 -1.04 -1.72 10.37
N MET A 79 0.06 -0.96 10.34
CA MET A 79 0.13 0.41 10.89
C MET A 79 -0.55 1.47 10.01
N THR A 80 -0.90 1.15 8.77
CA THR A 80 -1.45 2.12 7.81
C THR A 80 -2.66 2.90 8.36
N PRO A 81 -3.68 2.30 9.00
CA PRO A 81 -4.82 3.05 9.52
C PRO A 81 -4.43 4.09 10.56
N LEU A 82 -3.47 3.75 11.41
CA LEU A 82 -3.03 4.60 12.51
C LEU A 82 -2.18 5.77 12.01
N LEU A 83 -1.29 5.50 11.07
CA LEU A 83 -0.51 6.54 10.38
C LEU A 83 -1.42 7.44 9.53
N THR A 84 -2.50 6.89 8.95
CA THR A 84 -3.50 7.68 8.22
C THR A 84 -4.18 8.70 9.14
N ILE A 85 -4.46 8.36 10.40
CA ILE A 85 -4.98 9.31 11.39
C ILE A 85 -4.00 10.46 11.59
N LEU A 86 -2.72 10.16 11.84
CA LEU A 86 -1.69 11.18 12.04
C LEU A 86 -1.51 12.10 10.83
N VAL A 87 -1.49 11.52 9.64
CA VAL A 87 -1.32 12.25 8.37
C VAL A 87 -2.58 13.04 8.01
N SER A 88 -3.77 12.58 8.38
CA SER A 88 -5.02 13.29 8.08
C SER A 88 -5.14 14.64 8.78
N VAL A 89 -4.49 14.83 9.94
CA VAL A 89 -4.49 16.13 10.66
C VAL A 89 -3.91 17.24 9.78
N PRO A 90 -2.65 17.19 9.33
CA PRO A 90 -2.08 18.27 8.52
C PRO A 90 -2.62 18.30 7.09
N MET A 91 -3.04 17.17 6.52
CA MET A 91 -3.46 17.11 5.13
C MET A 91 -4.94 17.40 4.89
N LEU A 92 -5.81 16.99 5.81
CA LEU A 92 -7.26 17.06 5.66
C LEU A 92 -7.93 17.93 6.74
N GLY A 93 -7.19 18.40 7.75
CA GLY A 93 -7.76 19.17 8.88
C GLY A 93 -8.68 18.34 9.79
N VAL A 94 -8.58 17.01 9.73
CA VAL A 94 -9.40 16.11 10.54
C VAL A 94 -8.65 15.77 11.82
N TYR A 95 -9.15 16.26 12.96
CA TYR A 95 -8.51 16.02 14.25
C TYR A 95 -8.97 14.68 14.85
N PRO A 96 -8.04 13.91 15.42
CA PRO A 96 -8.36 12.63 16.03
C PRO A 96 -9.12 12.84 17.37
N THR A 97 -10.04 11.94 17.65
CA THR A 97 -10.64 11.83 18.97
C THR A 97 -9.62 11.29 19.99
N SER A 98 -9.87 11.52 21.29
CA SER A 98 -8.98 11.00 22.36
C SER A 98 -8.79 9.48 22.26
N ARG A 99 -9.83 8.76 21.85
CA ARG A 99 -9.79 7.33 21.62
C ARG A 99 -8.86 6.93 20.48
N GLN A 100 -8.89 7.69 19.39
CA GLN A 100 -7.98 7.50 18.26
C GLN A 100 -6.53 7.77 18.65
N VAL A 101 -6.30 8.83 19.45
CA VAL A 101 -4.96 9.12 20.00
C VAL A 101 -4.45 7.96 20.86
N PHE A 102 -5.28 7.44 21.77
CA PHE A 102 -4.92 6.29 22.58
C PHE A 102 -4.57 5.06 21.73
N GLY A 103 -5.40 4.74 20.74
CA GLY A 103 -5.13 3.62 19.82
C GLY A 103 -3.84 3.79 19.01
N VAL A 104 -3.56 5.00 18.53
CA VAL A 104 -2.31 5.31 17.81
C VAL A 104 -1.09 5.10 18.71
N ILE A 105 -1.11 5.64 19.93
CA ILE A 105 0.00 5.49 20.88
C ILE A 105 0.22 4.01 21.22
N GLY A 106 -0.85 3.27 21.56
CA GLY A 106 -0.76 1.84 21.86
C GLY A 106 -0.18 1.02 20.72
N ALA A 107 -0.58 1.32 19.48
CA ALA A 107 -0.06 0.61 18.32
C ALA A 107 1.39 0.98 17.97
N LEU A 108 1.80 2.24 18.18
CA LEU A 108 3.22 2.62 18.06
C LEU A 108 4.09 1.88 19.07
N LEU A 109 3.59 1.65 20.29
CA LEU A 109 4.27 0.81 21.28
C LEU A 109 4.37 -0.63 20.79
N CYS A 110 3.30 -1.23 20.28
CA CYS A 110 3.33 -2.58 19.70
C CYS A 110 4.31 -2.66 18.51
N MET A 111 4.38 -1.63 17.67
CA MET A 111 5.35 -1.55 16.59
C MET A 111 6.78 -1.47 17.12
N ALA A 112 7.02 -0.69 18.17
CA ALA A 112 8.34 -0.63 18.81
C ALA A 112 8.78 -2.01 19.35
N PHE A 113 7.85 -2.80 19.92
CA PHE A 113 8.10 -4.18 20.30
C PHE A 113 8.44 -5.07 19.10
N LEU A 114 7.71 -4.94 18.01
CA LEU A 114 8.00 -5.67 16.76
C LEU A 114 9.39 -5.33 16.21
N MET A 115 9.73 -4.04 16.17
CA MET A 115 11.04 -3.58 15.71
C MET A 115 12.18 -4.08 16.64
N ARG A 116 11.96 -4.06 17.97
CA ARG A 116 12.91 -4.59 18.93
C ARG A 116 13.15 -6.10 18.74
N ASP A 117 12.09 -6.86 18.43
CA ASP A 117 12.21 -8.29 18.12
C ASP A 117 13.04 -8.50 16.86
N GLY A 118 12.79 -7.74 15.80
CA GLY A 118 13.61 -7.75 14.58
C GLY A 118 15.09 -7.48 14.86
N LEU A 119 15.41 -6.44 15.64
CA LEU A 119 16.79 -6.12 16.02
C LEU A 119 17.46 -7.26 16.81
N ARG A 120 16.73 -7.95 17.67
CA ARG A 120 17.26 -9.13 18.41
C ARG A 120 17.57 -10.31 17.48
N HIS A 121 16.87 -10.42 16.35
CA HIS A 121 17.09 -11.44 15.33
C HIS A 121 17.99 -10.95 14.19
N HIS A 122 18.87 -9.97 14.47
CA HIS A 122 19.88 -9.44 13.55
C HIS A 122 19.33 -8.75 12.30
N VAL A 123 18.07 -8.29 12.31
CA VAL A 123 17.53 -7.44 11.25
C VAL A 123 18.17 -6.06 11.37
N ALA A 124 18.71 -5.53 10.29
CA ALA A 124 19.33 -4.22 10.29
C ALA A 124 18.30 -3.12 10.59
N LEU A 125 18.69 -2.12 11.38
CA LEU A 125 17.82 -0.99 11.69
C LEU A 125 17.37 -0.24 10.41
N SER A 126 18.24 -0.18 9.40
CA SER A 126 17.90 0.37 8.09
C SER A 126 16.72 -0.33 7.43
N ASP A 127 16.69 -1.67 7.45
CA ASP A 127 15.60 -2.45 6.86
C ASP A 127 14.29 -2.26 7.64
N LEU A 128 14.36 -2.12 8.96
CA LEU A 128 13.19 -1.82 9.80
C LEU A 128 12.63 -0.42 9.50
N LEU A 129 13.49 0.60 9.36
CA LEU A 129 13.07 1.96 9.02
C LEU A 129 12.47 2.02 7.61
N VAL A 130 13.08 1.32 6.65
CA VAL A 130 12.56 1.22 5.28
C VAL A 130 11.22 0.49 5.28
N ALA A 131 11.06 -0.61 6.04
CA ALA A 131 9.78 -1.30 6.18
C ALA A 131 8.68 -0.39 6.75
N PHE A 132 9.01 0.45 7.75
CA PHE A 132 8.08 1.41 8.34
C PHE A 132 7.73 2.57 7.39
N SER A 133 8.61 2.91 6.45
CA SER A 133 8.32 3.93 5.43
C SER A 133 7.14 3.56 4.54
N VAL A 134 6.90 2.26 4.29
CA VAL A 134 5.81 1.77 3.41
C VAL A 134 4.42 2.20 3.91
N PRO A 135 3.99 1.86 5.14
CA PRO A 135 2.67 2.31 5.62
C PRO A 135 2.59 3.84 5.76
N THR A 136 3.72 4.51 6.01
CA THR A 136 3.77 5.98 6.05
C THR A 136 3.45 6.59 4.69
N THR A 137 4.13 6.13 3.64
CA THR A 137 3.91 6.64 2.27
C THR A 137 2.51 6.29 1.75
N TYR A 138 1.98 5.11 2.06
CA TYR A 138 0.58 4.76 1.78
C TYR A 138 -0.40 5.73 2.44
N SER A 139 -0.18 6.08 3.70
CA SER A 139 -1.05 7.00 4.44
C SER A 139 -1.04 8.40 3.83
N ILE A 140 0.13 8.89 3.42
CA ILE A 140 0.26 10.18 2.72
C ILE A 140 -0.46 10.13 1.38
N ALA A 141 -0.22 9.09 0.56
CA ALA A 141 -0.86 8.93 -0.74
C ALA A 141 -2.40 8.88 -0.63
N ASN A 142 -2.93 8.11 0.31
CA ASN A 142 -4.37 7.99 0.54
C ASN A 142 -5.02 9.32 0.94
N CYS A 143 -4.39 10.08 1.82
CA CYS A 143 -4.85 11.42 2.17
C CYS A 143 -4.77 12.39 0.99
N TRP A 144 -3.73 12.27 0.17
CA TRP A 144 -3.55 13.11 -1.01
C TRP A 144 -4.59 12.82 -2.11
N ILE A 145 -4.93 11.54 -2.34
CA ILE A 145 -6.05 11.14 -3.21
C ILE A 145 -7.34 11.85 -2.76
N ARG A 146 -7.65 11.77 -1.47
CA ARG A 146 -8.87 12.36 -0.91
C ARG A 146 -8.89 13.88 -1.02
N ARG A 147 -7.74 14.52 -0.83
CA ARG A 147 -7.61 15.99 -0.87
C ARG A 147 -7.70 16.56 -2.27
N SER A 148 -6.99 15.96 -3.25
CA SER A 148 -6.72 16.61 -4.52
C SER A 148 -7.23 15.85 -5.74
N LEU A 149 -7.45 14.53 -5.66
CA LEU A 149 -7.78 13.69 -6.81
C LEU A 149 -9.14 12.99 -6.69
N ARG A 150 -9.98 13.44 -5.75
CA ARG A 150 -11.31 12.84 -5.52
C ARG A 150 -12.24 12.97 -6.72
N HIS A 151 -12.05 13.96 -7.57
CA HIS A 151 -12.87 14.20 -8.75
C HIS A 151 -12.57 13.22 -9.91
N LEU A 152 -11.40 12.57 -9.91
CA LEU A 152 -11.05 11.57 -10.91
C LEU A 152 -11.81 10.26 -10.63
N PRO A 153 -12.44 9.63 -11.63
CA PRO A 153 -13.03 8.30 -11.46
C PRO A 153 -11.97 7.29 -10.96
N PRO A 154 -12.33 6.35 -10.05
CA PRO A 154 -11.38 5.39 -9.46
C PRO A 154 -10.57 4.60 -10.50
N LEU A 155 -11.21 4.22 -11.62
CA LEU A 155 -10.56 3.51 -12.72
C LEU A 155 -9.46 4.38 -13.36
N GLU A 156 -9.78 5.62 -13.68
CA GLU A 156 -8.84 6.56 -14.30
C GLU A 156 -7.68 6.88 -13.35
N LEU A 157 -7.99 7.20 -12.09
CA LEU A 157 -6.99 7.46 -11.07
C LEU A 157 -6.00 6.30 -10.92
N THR A 158 -6.52 5.08 -10.76
CA THR A 158 -5.68 3.89 -10.55
C THR A 158 -4.83 3.59 -11.77
N MET A 159 -5.44 3.67 -12.97
CA MET A 159 -4.73 3.52 -14.24
C MET A 159 -3.57 4.50 -14.36
N LEU A 160 -3.82 5.79 -14.15
CA LEU A 160 -2.81 6.84 -14.28
C LEU A 160 -1.69 6.69 -13.24
N CYS A 161 -2.02 6.36 -11.99
CA CYS A 161 -1.02 6.10 -10.95
C CYS A 161 -0.12 4.92 -11.30
N LEU A 162 -0.69 3.80 -11.76
CA LEU A 162 0.08 2.62 -12.14
C LEU A 162 0.91 2.84 -13.40
N LEU A 163 0.39 3.56 -14.41
CA LEU A 163 1.16 3.95 -15.59
C LEU A 163 2.35 4.81 -15.19
N THR A 164 2.13 5.82 -14.36
CA THR A 164 3.20 6.72 -13.88
C THR A 164 4.25 5.95 -13.07
N ALA A 165 3.82 5.07 -12.15
CA ALA A 165 4.74 4.23 -11.40
C ALA A 165 5.56 3.30 -12.31
N SER A 166 4.93 2.72 -13.34
CA SER A 166 5.60 1.88 -14.33
C SER A 166 6.65 2.65 -15.14
N VAL A 167 6.33 3.87 -15.57
CA VAL A 167 7.27 4.75 -16.31
C VAL A 167 8.50 5.07 -15.45
N VAL A 168 8.33 5.20 -14.13
CA VAL A 168 9.44 5.43 -13.19
C VAL A 168 10.23 4.15 -12.94
N LEU A 169 9.54 3.03 -12.68
CA LEU A 169 10.19 1.80 -12.23
C LEU A 169 10.80 0.97 -13.36
N LEU A 170 10.25 0.99 -14.59
CA LEU A 170 10.80 0.20 -15.71
C LEU A 170 12.25 0.60 -16.03
N PRO A 171 12.59 1.88 -16.23
CA PRO A 171 13.98 2.27 -16.44
C PRO A 171 14.89 1.89 -15.27
N LEU A 172 14.43 2.12 -14.03
CA LEU A 172 15.19 1.77 -12.82
C LEU A 172 15.45 0.25 -12.74
N SER A 173 14.48 -0.57 -13.14
CA SER A 173 14.65 -2.03 -13.16
C SER A 173 15.68 -2.48 -14.17
N LEU A 174 15.76 -1.83 -15.35
CA LEU A 174 16.75 -2.12 -16.38
C LEU A 174 18.15 -1.73 -15.91
N MET A 175 18.29 -0.57 -15.26
CA MET A 175 19.58 -0.10 -14.71
C MET A 175 20.06 -0.96 -13.54
N ALA A 176 19.16 -1.50 -12.72
CA ALA A 176 19.47 -2.38 -11.60
C ALA A 176 19.77 -3.83 -12.01
N GLY A 177 20.01 -4.09 -13.30
CA GLY A 177 20.27 -5.43 -13.81
C GLY A 177 19.02 -6.31 -13.88
N GLY A 178 17.93 -5.75 -14.30
CA GLY A 178 16.50 -6.19 -14.41
C GLY A 178 16.15 -7.68 -14.40
N GLN A 179 17.08 -8.55 -14.75
CA GLN A 179 16.93 -10.00 -14.70
C GLN A 179 18.07 -10.58 -13.86
N ARG A 180 17.73 -11.30 -12.80
CA ARG A 180 18.64 -12.29 -12.21
C ARG A 180 18.66 -13.48 -13.18
N THR A 181 19.78 -14.18 -13.25
CA THR A 181 20.03 -15.35 -14.11
C THR A 181 18.77 -16.06 -14.59
N ILE A 182 18.60 -16.15 -15.91
CA ILE A 182 17.45 -16.83 -16.52
C ILE A 182 17.59 -18.33 -16.19
N ASP A 183 17.02 -18.73 -15.06
CA ASP A 183 16.73 -20.13 -14.83
C ASP A 183 15.49 -20.48 -15.65
N SER A 184 15.73 -21.11 -16.79
CA SER A 184 14.69 -21.43 -17.78
C SER A 184 13.56 -22.29 -17.20
N GLN A 185 13.81 -23.06 -16.14
CA GLN A 185 12.81 -23.92 -15.51
C GLN A 185 11.83 -23.14 -14.63
N ASN A 186 12.27 -22.10 -13.94
CA ASN A 186 11.43 -21.31 -13.02
C ASN A 186 10.76 -20.09 -13.68
N TRP A 187 11.13 -19.75 -14.92
CA TRP A 187 10.61 -18.59 -15.62
C TRP A 187 9.09 -18.58 -15.80
N PRO A 188 8.41 -19.68 -16.21
CA PRO A 188 6.96 -19.70 -16.34
C PRO A 188 6.24 -19.42 -15.02
N VAL A 189 6.77 -19.96 -13.91
CA VAL A 189 6.21 -19.75 -12.57
C VAL A 189 6.41 -18.31 -12.12
N ALA A 190 7.58 -17.73 -12.36
CA ALA A 190 7.88 -16.34 -12.04
C ALA A 190 6.97 -15.38 -12.82
N LEU A 191 6.79 -15.62 -14.12
CA LEU A 191 5.92 -14.82 -14.98
C LEU A 191 4.46 -14.91 -14.55
N ALA A 192 3.95 -16.13 -14.29
CA ALA A 192 2.59 -16.32 -13.79
C ALA A 192 2.38 -15.62 -12.43
N ALA A 193 3.37 -15.69 -11.53
CA ALA A 193 3.30 -15.02 -10.23
C ALA A 193 3.24 -13.50 -10.38
N VAL A 194 4.06 -12.91 -11.26
CA VAL A 194 4.05 -11.45 -11.49
C VAL A 194 2.79 -11.02 -12.24
N ALA A 195 2.31 -11.80 -13.21
CA ALA A 195 1.06 -11.51 -13.92
C ALA A 195 -0.13 -11.52 -12.95
N THR A 196 -0.25 -12.55 -12.11
CA THR A 196 -1.30 -12.63 -11.09
C THR A 196 -1.19 -11.46 -10.09
N LEU A 197 0.01 -11.14 -9.63
CA LEU A 197 0.25 -10.03 -8.72
C LEU A 197 -0.09 -8.68 -9.38
N GLY A 198 0.26 -8.50 -10.65
CA GLY A 198 -0.02 -7.29 -11.40
C GLY A 198 -1.51 -7.09 -11.67
N VAL A 199 -2.18 -8.10 -12.22
CA VAL A 199 -3.58 -7.99 -12.62
C VAL A 199 -4.50 -8.00 -11.40
N ALA A 200 -4.49 -9.09 -10.62
CA ALA A 200 -5.41 -9.26 -9.50
C ALA A 200 -4.97 -8.46 -8.27
N GLY A 201 -3.72 -8.64 -7.84
CA GLY A 201 -3.20 -8.07 -6.59
C GLY A 201 -2.89 -6.57 -6.67
N THR A 202 -2.62 -6.03 -7.87
CA THR A 202 -2.32 -4.60 -8.05
C THR A 202 -3.45 -3.91 -8.82
N GLY A 203 -3.77 -4.33 -10.02
CA GLY A 203 -4.80 -3.68 -10.84
C GLY A 203 -6.17 -3.63 -10.15
N PHE A 204 -6.81 -4.77 -10.00
CA PHE A 204 -8.17 -4.82 -9.45
C PHE A 204 -8.23 -4.50 -7.96
N ALA A 205 -7.32 -5.02 -7.15
CA ALA A 205 -7.33 -4.76 -5.71
C ALA A 205 -7.14 -3.27 -5.41
N THR A 206 -6.22 -2.61 -6.12
CA THR A 206 -5.98 -1.17 -5.93
C THR A 206 -7.13 -0.32 -6.48
N LEU A 207 -7.74 -0.73 -7.59
CA LEU A 207 -8.94 -0.07 -8.11
C LEU A 207 -10.06 -0.04 -7.06
N LEU A 208 -10.34 -1.19 -6.44
CA LEU A 208 -11.35 -1.29 -5.38
C LEU A 208 -10.96 -0.48 -4.14
N PHE A 209 -9.69 -0.52 -3.77
CA PHE A 209 -9.16 0.25 -2.65
C PHE A 209 -9.25 1.76 -2.89
N ASN A 210 -8.84 2.26 -4.06
CA ASN A 210 -8.93 3.68 -4.41
C ASN A 210 -10.38 4.16 -4.48
N LYS A 211 -11.31 3.31 -4.98
CA LYS A 211 -12.75 3.59 -4.90
C LYS A 211 -13.18 3.77 -3.45
N LEU A 212 -12.75 2.90 -2.56
CA LEU A 212 -13.07 2.99 -1.15
C LEU A 212 -12.50 4.25 -0.49
N VAL A 213 -11.25 4.65 -0.85
CA VAL A 213 -10.63 5.90 -0.39
C VAL A 213 -11.45 7.12 -0.81
N GLN A 214 -11.96 7.12 -2.04
CA GLN A 214 -12.75 8.24 -2.55
C GLN A 214 -14.16 8.29 -1.96
N ASP A 215 -14.83 7.14 -1.85
CA ASP A 215 -16.22 7.06 -1.39
C ASP A 215 -16.31 7.24 0.13
N GLN A 216 -15.51 6.49 0.90
CA GLN A 216 -15.60 6.40 2.36
C GLN A 216 -14.49 7.16 3.09
N GLY A 217 -13.46 7.59 2.39
CA GLY A 217 -12.30 8.28 2.94
C GLY A 217 -11.13 7.37 3.27
N PRO A 218 -9.93 7.99 3.45
CA PRO A 218 -8.67 7.24 3.58
C PRO A 218 -8.58 6.42 4.88
N LEU A 219 -9.20 6.88 5.97
CA LEU A 219 -9.21 6.15 7.22
C LEU A 219 -10.02 4.86 7.10
N PHE A 220 -11.24 4.92 6.56
CA PHE A 220 -12.07 3.74 6.36
C PHE A 220 -11.41 2.74 5.38
N ALA A 221 -10.90 3.24 4.26
CA ALA A 221 -10.21 2.39 3.28
C ALA A 221 -9.00 1.69 3.91
N SER A 222 -8.19 2.40 4.71
CA SER A 222 -7.01 1.81 5.36
C SER A 222 -7.36 0.69 6.37
N MET A 223 -8.60 0.63 6.86
CA MET A 223 -9.05 -0.48 7.73
C MET A 223 -9.03 -1.82 7.01
N THR A 224 -9.24 -1.85 5.69
CA THR A 224 -9.16 -3.10 4.92
C THR A 224 -7.74 -3.68 4.91
N THR A 225 -6.73 -2.84 5.11
CA THR A 225 -5.34 -3.29 5.20
C THR A 225 -5.02 -4.08 6.47
N ASN A 226 -5.93 -4.10 7.48
CA ASN A 226 -5.76 -4.91 8.69
C ASN A 226 -5.79 -6.42 8.42
N LEU A 227 -6.39 -6.84 7.30
CA LEU A 227 -6.36 -8.24 6.87
C LEU A 227 -4.98 -8.64 6.32
N VAL A 228 -4.19 -7.67 5.87
CA VAL A 228 -2.86 -7.93 5.27
C VAL A 228 -1.90 -8.58 6.27
N PRO A 229 -1.72 -8.07 7.50
CA PRO A 229 -0.83 -8.69 8.48
C PRO A 229 -1.24 -10.12 8.83
N VAL A 230 -2.54 -10.37 8.99
CA VAL A 230 -3.05 -11.72 9.28
C VAL A 230 -2.74 -12.68 8.14
N GLY A 231 -3.06 -12.27 6.91
CA GLY A 231 -2.72 -13.07 5.72
C GLY A 231 -1.21 -13.27 5.56
N ALA A 232 -0.41 -12.25 5.86
CA ALA A 232 1.05 -12.33 5.76
C ALA A 232 1.66 -13.31 6.78
N VAL A 233 1.14 -13.35 8.01
CA VAL A 233 1.59 -14.31 9.03
C VAL A 233 1.22 -15.74 8.62
N ILE A 234 -0.03 -15.97 8.20
CA ILE A 234 -0.48 -17.30 7.76
C ILE A 234 0.36 -17.79 6.57
N TRP A 235 0.59 -16.91 5.58
CA TRP A 235 1.36 -17.25 4.40
C TRP A 235 2.86 -17.41 4.70
N GLY A 236 3.42 -16.57 5.58
CA GLY A 236 4.81 -16.67 6.02
C GLY A 236 5.05 -17.98 6.74
N TRP A 237 4.13 -18.39 7.62
CA TRP A 237 4.20 -19.70 8.30
C TRP A 237 4.14 -20.85 7.28
N ALA A 238 3.23 -20.81 6.30
CA ALA A 238 3.15 -21.80 5.23
C ALA A 238 4.42 -21.86 4.35
N ASP A 239 5.12 -20.74 4.19
CA ASP A 239 6.39 -20.61 3.47
C ASP A 239 7.63 -21.00 4.33
N GLY A 240 7.42 -21.45 5.58
CA GLY A 240 8.47 -21.86 6.49
C GLY A 240 9.22 -20.70 7.17
N GLU A 241 8.63 -19.51 7.24
CA GLU A 241 9.22 -18.40 8.00
C GLU A 241 9.12 -18.67 9.50
N HIS A 242 10.20 -18.37 10.23
CA HIS A 242 10.20 -18.42 11.70
C HIS A 242 9.49 -17.19 12.26
N ILE A 243 8.26 -17.39 12.72
CA ILE A 243 7.45 -16.34 13.32
C ILE A 243 7.56 -16.46 14.84
N THR A 244 8.06 -15.41 15.49
CA THR A 244 8.24 -15.41 16.94
C THR A 244 6.92 -15.13 17.65
N ILE A 245 6.81 -15.58 18.91
CA ILE A 245 5.65 -15.28 19.76
C ILE A 245 5.52 -13.76 19.99
N THR A 246 6.64 -13.04 20.03
CA THR A 246 6.68 -11.59 20.16
C THR A 246 6.04 -10.90 18.94
N GLN A 247 6.32 -11.41 17.73
CA GLN A 247 5.71 -10.91 16.49
C GLN A 247 4.20 -11.14 16.48
N VAL A 248 3.73 -12.31 16.89
CA VAL A 248 2.30 -12.60 17.00
C VAL A 248 1.63 -11.71 18.05
N ALA A 249 2.25 -11.54 19.22
CA ALA A 249 1.72 -10.67 20.27
C ALA A 249 1.67 -9.20 19.83
N ALA A 250 2.71 -8.69 19.14
CA ALA A 250 2.72 -7.36 18.57
C ALA A 250 1.62 -7.17 17.52
N LEU A 251 1.42 -8.16 16.63
CA LEU A 251 0.34 -8.16 15.65
C LEU A 251 -1.03 -8.08 16.33
N VAL A 252 -1.29 -8.95 17.31
CA VAL A 252 -2.56 -8.95 18.06
C VAL A 252 -2.76 -7.58 18.73
N GLY A 253 -1.72 -7.03 19.35
CA GLY A 253 -1.75 -5.69 19.95
C GLY A 253 -2.12 -4.59 18.93
N ILE A 254 -1.50 -4.58 17.75
CA ILE A 254 -1.81 -3.64 16.67
C ILE A 254 -3.28 -3.78 16.25
N LEU A 255 -3.76 -5.01 16.03
CA LEU A 255 -5.15 -5.26 15.61
C LEU A 255 -6.16 -4.81 16.67
N VAL A 256 -5.87 -5.05 17.96
CA VAL A 256 -6.69 -4.58 19.07
C VAL A 256 -6.75 -3.05 19.09
N MET A 257 -5.61 -2.37 18.98
CA MET A 257 -5.56 -0.91 18.94
C MET A 257 -6.32 -0.32 17.75
N VAL A 258 -6.17 -0.93 16.58
CA VAL A 258 -6.95 -0.53 15.38
C VAL A 258 -8.46 -0.73 15.63
N THR A 259 -8.84 -1.85 16.21
CA THR A 259 -10.24 -2.14 16.58
C THR A 259 -10.81 -1.09 17.54
N ILE A 260 -10.04 -0.71 18.57
CA ILE A 260 -10.43 0.36 19.50
C ILE A 260 -10.65 1.68 18.76
N VAL A 261 -9.79 2.03 17.81
CA VAL A 261 -9.93 3.24 16.98
C VAL A 261 -11.22 3.20 16.15
N GLN A 262 -11.55 2.05 15.58
CA GLN A 262 -12.66 1.87 14.65
C GLN A 262 -14.03 1.99 15.34
N PHE A 263 -14.24 1.33 16.45
CA PHE A 263 -15.54 1.33 17.16
C PHE A 263 -15.98 2.69 17.69
N GLY A 264 -15.15 3.74 17.58
CA GLY A 264 -15.50 5.10 17.98
C GLY A 264 -15.73 6.09 16.82
N SER A 265 -15.53 5.65 15.58
CA SER A 265 -15.55 6.53 14.39
C SER A 265 -16.90 6.63 13.68
N ALA A 266 -17.97 6.14 14.26
CA ALA A 266 -19.31 6.09 13.67
C ALA A 266 -20.04 7.46 13.57
N GLN A 267 -19.31 8.57 13.62
CA GLN A 267 -19.86 9.88 13.26
C GLN A 267 -19.24 10.32 11.92
N SER A 268 -19.91 9.95 10.83
CA SER A 268 -19.71 10.64 9.55
C SER A 268 -19.97 12.13 9.76
N PRO A 269 -19.12 13.03 9.24
CA PRO A 269 -19.50 14.45 9.21
C PRO A 269 -20.83 14.56 8.46
N PRO A 270 -21.73 15.47 8.87
CA PRO A 270 -22.98 15.68 8.17
C PRO A 270 -22.71 15.96 6.68
N PRO A 271 -23.60 15.53 5.79
CA PRO A 271 -23.47 15.85 4.36
C PRO A 271 -23.31 17.36 4.24
N VAL A 272 -22.26 17.80 3.52
CA VAL A 272 -22.12 19.21 3.18
C VAL A 272 -23.38 19.60 2.42
N ALA A 273 -24.15 20.52 2.98
CA ALA A 273 -25.35 21.03 2.33
C ALA A 273 -25.00 21.51 0.91
N PRO A 274 -25.87 21.28 -0.09
CA PRO A 274 -25.65 21.79 -1.43
C PRO A 274 -25.48 23.32 -1.33
N VAL A 275 -24.39 23.83 -1.91
CA VAL A 275 -24.21 25.27 -2.06
C VAL A 275 -25.33 25.73 -3.00
N GLU A 276 -26.31 26.45 -2.50
CA GLU A 276 -27.32 27.09 -3.33
C GLU A 276 -26.59 28.03 -4.31
N PRO A 277 -26.91 27.97 -5.60
CA PRO A 277 -26.35 28.92 -6.57
C PRO A 277 -26.77 30.36 -6.16
N PRO A 278 -25.87 31.32 -6.31
CA PRO A 278 -26.22 32.73 -6.04
C PRO A 278 -27.37 33.17 -6.97
N ALA A 279 -28.36 33.84 -6.38
CA ALA A 279 -29.54 34.39 -7.05
C ALA A 279 -29.20 35.45 -8.13
#